data_5c7637aef2fd1cb92bffc5e136888b72
#
_entry.id   5c7637aef2fd1cb92bffc5e136888b72
#
_cell.length_a   1.000
_cell.length_b   1.000
_cell.length_c   1.000
_cell.angle_alpha   90.00
_cell.angle_beta   90.00
_cell.angle_gamma   90.00
#
_symmetry.space_group_name_H-M   'P 1'
#
loop_
_entity.id
_entity.type
_entity.pdbx_description
1 polymer ?
#
loop_
_entity_poly.entity_id
_entity_poly.type
_entity_poly.pdbx_seq_one_letter_code
_entity_poly.pdbx_strand_id
1 'polypeptide(L)'
;MGLTVGAYSGRFNAERLLDGLHAHGFTNMSAAATHYRMMKNCGKADQYRFNFQKLSFTGEPIDDETARFIWKTFGLEVCSMYGTTEIGVVLVSYPGATDFTVKRGSLGKAVPGTEVEVQDAQGHPCPPGVTGQLMVRRRDQWIPTKDLGRIDADGYFHHGGRADDVIISAGWTMSAVEIENTMLRHENVLMLHPKVAECGVIGVPDDERGQVVKAFVVSQREASEAFTQEIQALVRTKLSQHEYPRHIAFVAELPKTPAGKVHRKVLREREAASLATH
;
A
#
# COMPACT_ATOMS: atom_id res chain seq x y z
N MET A 1 27.01 17.04 -5.72
CA MET A 1 27.02 16.54 -4.33
C MET A 1 27.87 15.30 -4.31
N GLY A 2 28.92 15.20 -3.49
CA GLY A 2 29.83 14.06 -3.44
C GLY A 2 29.36 12.94 -2.52
N LEU A 3 28.14 12.44 -2.70
CA LEU A 3 27.60 11.34 -1.90
C LEU A 3 28.01 9.99 -2.51
N THR A 4 28.51 9.07 -1.66
CA THR A 4 28.77 7.69 -2.06
C THR A 4 27.44 6.94 -2.12
N VAL A 5 27.15 6.30 -3.25
CA VAL A 5 25.92 5.53 -3.47
C VAL A 5 26.26 4.07 -3.73
N GLY A 6 25.63 3.16 -3.01
CA GLY A 6 25.64 1.73 -3.27
C GLY A 6 24.32 1.30 -3.91
N ALA A 7 24.39 0.50 -4.96
CA ALA A 7 23.23 -0.10 -5.60
C ALA A 7 23.21 -1.61 -5.35
N TYR A 8 22.09 -2.13 -4.84
CA TYR A 8 21.87 -3.57 -4.76
C TYR A 8 21.49 -4.08 -6.15
N SER A 9 22.24 -5.05 -6.65
CA SER A 9 22.05 -5.61 -8.00
C SER A 9 21.78 -7.11 -7.97
N GLY A 10 21.13 -7.62 -9.02
CA GLY A 10 20.77 -9.02 -9.17
C GLY A 10 19.48 -9.40 -8.44
N ARG A 11 19.21 -10.72 -8.34
CA ARG A 11 18.02 -11.21 -7.65
C ARG A 11 18.07 -10.84 -6.17
N PHE A 12 16.96 -10.33 -5.66
CA PHE A 12 16.87 -9.89 -4.26
C PHE A 12 17.03 -11.09 -3.31
N ASN A 13 17.86 -10.88 -2.28
CA ASN A 13 18.03 -11.77 -1.14
C ASN A 13 18.21 -10.91 0.11
N ALA A 14 17.35 -11.08 1.11
CA ALA A 14 17.32 -10.24 2.29
C ALA A 14 18.60 -10.34 3.11
N GLU A 15 19.14 -11.54 3.31
CA GLU A 15 20.36 -11.76 4.07
C GLU A 15 21.56 -11.09 3.40
N ARG A 16 21.74 -11.27 2.08
CA ARG A 16 22.80 -10.60 1.32
C ARG A 16 22.69 -9.07 1.39
N LEU A 17 21.45 -8.53 1.45
CA LEU A 17 21.27 -7.10 1.64
C LEU A 17 21.72 -6.68 3.05
N LEU A 18 21.31 -7.40 4.10
CA LEU A 18 21.71 -7.14 5.48
C LEU A 18 23.24 -7.21 5.65
N ASP A 19 23.91 -8.21 5.06
CA ASP A 19 25.37 -8.33 5.02
C ASP A 19 26.02 -7.09 4.40
N GLY A 20 25.54 -6.66 3.23
CA GLY A 20 26.07 -5.48 2.55
C GLY A 20 25.84 -4.18 3.33
N LEU A 21 24.66 -3.99 3.91
CA LEU A 21 24.35 -2.83 4.73
C LEU A 21 25.24 -2.74 5.98
N HIS A 22 25.48 -3.89 6.63
CA HIS A 22 26.37 -4.00 7.78
C HIS A 22 27.84 -3.75 7.39
N ALA A 23 28.33 -4.45 6.36
CA ALA A 23 29.73 -4.40 5.96
C ALA A 23 30.19 -3.02 5.49
N HIS A 24 29.29 -2.25 4.84
CA HIS A 24 29.61 -0.95 4.26
C HIS A 24 29.15 0.24 5.10
N GLY A 25 28.47 0.01 6.22
CA GLY A 25 28.07 1.08 7.17
C GLY A 25 27.21 2.17 6.56
N PHE A 26 26.27 1.81 5.69
CA PHE A 26 25.37 2.77 5.05
C PHE A 26 24.57 3.57 6.07
N THR A 27 24.46 4.88 5.84
CA THR A 27 23.72 5.81 6.71
C THR A 27 22.28 6.04 6.22
N ASN A 28 22.00 5.77 4.95
CA ASN A 28 20.68 5.96 4.35
C ASN A 28 20.33 4.74 3.51
N MET A 29 19.07 4.33 3.55
CA MET A 29 18.54 3.32 2.66
C MET A 29 17.19 3.76 2.09
N SER A 30 17.03 3.62 0.77
CA SER A 30 15.76 3.76 0.08
C SER A 30 15.42 2.44 -0.60
N ALA A 31 14.24 1.88 -0.32
CA ALA A 31 13.82 0.60 -0.85
C ALA A 31 12.30 0.55 -1.05
N ALA A 32 11.80 -0.42 -1.83
CA ALA A 32 10.37 -0.70 -1.85
C ALA A 32 9.92 -1.29 -0.50
N ALA A 33 8.67 -1.06 -0.10
CA ALA A 33 8.10 -1.62 1.13
C ALA A 33 8.21 -3.16 1.17
N THR A 34 8.08 -3.82 0.02
CA THR A 34 8.32 -5.27 -0.13
C THR A 34 9.70 -5.70 0.38
N HIS A 35 10.76 -4.92 0.13
CA HIS A 35 12.12 -5.27 0.57
C HIS A 35 12.24 -5.21 2.09
N TYR A 36 11.65 -4.20 2.74
CA TYR A 36 11.59 -4.15 4.21
C TYR A 36 10.81 -5.33 4.80
N ARG A 37 9.71 -5.72 4.16
CA ARG A 37 8.92 -6.90 4.55
C ARG A 37 9.74 -8.18 4.42
N MET A 38 10.52 -8.34 3.35
CA MET A 38 11.40 -9.48 3.18
C MET A 38 12.54 -9.50 4.21
N MET A 39 13.10 -8.33 4.58
CA MET A 39 14.09 -8.22 5.66
C MET A 39 13.48 -8.62 7.01
N LYS A 40 12.25 -8.20 7.32
CA LYS A 40 11.50 -8.63 8.50
C LYS A 40 11.34 -10.14 8.52
N ASN A 41 10.86 -10.71 7.41
CA ASN A 41 10.52 -12.14 7.33
C ASN A 41 11.74 -13.07 7.32
N CYS A 42 12.95 -12.58 7.00
CA CYS A 42 14.15 -13.42 7.10
C CYS A 42 14.58 -13.69 8.55
N GLY A 43 14.09 -12.90 9.52
CA GLY A 43 14.32 -13.11 10.95
C GLY A 43 15.76 -12.94 11.42
N LYS A 44 16.66 -12.36 10.60
CA LYS A 44 18.09 -12.26 10.90
C LYS A 44 18.57 -10.83 11.16
N ALA A 45 17.71 -9.83 11.04
CA ALA A 45 18.11 -8.43 11.09
C ALA A 45 18.73 -8.00 12.44
N ASP A 46 18.37 -8.65 13.52
CA ASP A 46 18.90 -8.43 14.87
C ASP A 46 20.35 -8.93 15.06
N GLN A 47 20.87 -9.73 14.15
CA GLN A 47 22.25 -10.23 14.13
C GLN A 47 23.24 -9.19 13.59
N TYR A 48 22.75 -8.11 13.02
CA TYR A 48 23.52 -7.07 12.36
C TYR A 48 23.50 -5.75 13.12
N ARG A 49 24.50 -4.91 12.90
CA ARG A 49 24.54 -3.53 13.37
C ARG A 49 24.47 -2.57 12.20
N PHE A 50 23.67 -1.54 12.33
CA PHE A 50 23.44 -0.57 11.27
C PHE A 50 23.71 0.84 11.76
N ASN A 51 24.20 1.71 10.88
CA ASN A 51 24.47 3.12 11.14
C ASN A 51 23.44 4.03 10.46
N PHE A 52 22.21 3.54 10.29
CA PHE A 52 21.21 4.32 9.59
C PHE A 52 20.86 5.62 10.31
N GLN A 53 20.74 6.67 9.51
CA GLN A 53 20.25 7.98 9.92
C GLN A 53 18.89 8.28 9.28
N LYS A 54 18.63 7.73 8.08
CA LYS A 54 17.36 7.89 7.34
C LYS A 54 17.01 6.62 6.60
N LEU A 55 15.72 6.29 6.67
CA LEU A 55 15.13 5.19 5.91
C LEU A 55 13.94 5.73 5.12
N SER A 56 13.83 5.36 3.86
CA SER A 56 12.69 5.73 3.03
C SER A 56 12.15 4.55 2.24
N PHE A 57 10.88 4.62 1.93
CA PHE A 57 10.22 3.63 1.07
C PHE A 57 9.45 4.29 -0.05
N THR A 58 9.24 3.54 -1.11
CA THR A 58 8.47 3.96 -2.29
C THR A 58 7.76 2.76 -2.92
N GLY A 59 6.90 3.06 -3.87
CA GLY A 59 6.29 2.06 -4.76
C GLY A 59 5.00 1.45 -4.25
N GLU A 60 4.83 1.26 -2.95
CA GLU A 60 3.61 0.73 -2.32
C GLU A 60 3.52 1.19 -0.86
N PRO A 61 2.33 1.22 -0.25
CA PRO A 61 2.18 1.51 1.17
C PRO A 61 2.94 0.48 2.02
N ILE A 62 3.45 0.95 3.17
CA ILE A 62 4.05 0.09 4.18
C ILE A 62 2.99 -0.27 5.23
N ASP A 63 2.92 -1.54 5.59
CA ASP A 63 2.02 -2.02 6.63
C ASP A 63 2.56 -1.71 8.05
N ASP A 64 1.63 -1.63 9.02
CA ASP A 64 1.96 -1.27 10.41
C ASP A 64 2.95 -2.24 11.07
N GLU A 65 2.93 -3.52 10.70
CA GLU A 65 3.82 -4.52 11.26
C GLU A 65 5.24 -4.34 10.75
N THR A 66 5.38 -4.09 9.44
CA THR A 66 6.67 -3.79 8.82
C THR A 66 7.23 -2.46 9.35
N ALA A 67 6.40 -1.44 9.53
CA ALA A 67 6.81 -0.18 10.12
C ALA A 67 7.28 -0.35 11.58
N ARG A 68 6.58 -1.15 12.38
CA ARG A 68 7.02 -1.51 13.75
C ARG A 68 8.32 -2.29 13.77
N PHE A 69 8.51 -3.22 12.84
CA PHE A 69 9.80 -3.92 12.69
C PHE A 69 10.93 -2.94 12.41
N ILE A 70 10.75 -2.00 11.47
CA ILE A 70 11.77 -1.01 11.13
C ILE A 70 12.12 -0.16 12.37
N TRP A 71 11.12 0.33 13.08
CA TRP A 71 11.33 1.08 14.31
C TRP A 71 12.09 0.27 15.36
N LYS A 72 11.68 -0.98 15.61
CA LYS A 72 12.31 -1.86 16.61
C LYS A 72 13.76 -2.19 16.25
N THR A 73 14.04 -2.43 14.96
CA THR A 73 15.36 -2.91 14.50
C THR A 73 16.34 -1.78 14.27
N PHE A 74 15.89 -0.67 13.72
CA PHE A 74 16.76 0.43 13.27
C PHE A 74 16.62 1.70 14.12
N GLY A 75 15.62 1.80 14.99
CA GLY A 75 15.37 2.99 15.83
C GLY A 75 14.89 4.21 15.05
N LEU A 76 14.41 4.03 13.84
CA LEU A 76 14.03 5.11 12.90
C LEU A 76 12.61 4.95 12.38
N GLU A 77 11.93 6.09 12.18
CA GLU A 77 10.72 6.10 11.36
C GLU A 77 11.09 6.01 9.88
N VAL A 78 10.39 5.13 9.17
CA VAL A 78 10.56 5.02 7.72
C VAL A 78 9.73 6.08 7.01
N CYS A 79 10.34 6.79 6.09
CA CYS A 79 9.78 7.96 5.42
C CYS A 79 9.21 7.61 4.05
N SER A 80 7.98 8.04 3.77
CA SER A 80 7.37 7.87 2.45
C SER A 80 8.06 8.75 1.41
N MET A 81 8.25 8.19 0.21
CA MET A 81 8.53 8.92 -1.03
C MET A 81 7.51 8.46 -2.07
N TYR A 82 6.53 9.31 -2.36
CA TYR A 82 5.48 9.01 -3.32
C TYR A 82 5.69 9.75 -4.63
N GLY A 83 5.48 9.02 -5.70
CA GLY A 83 5.50 9.50 -7.06
C GLY A 83 5.33 8.39 -8.07
N THR A 84 5.29 8.74 -9.34
CA THR A 84 5.22 7.77 -10.44
C THR A 84 6.36 8.04 -11.42
N THR A 85 6.59 7.12 -12.34
CA THR A 85 7.64 7.26 -13.36
C THR A 85 7.42 8.53 -14.21
N GLU A 86 6.16 8.89 -14.45
CA GLU A 86 5.77 9.99 -15.32
C GLU A 86 5.92 11.36 -14.66
N ILE A 87 5.74 11.44 -13.33
CA ILE A 87 5.72 12.70 -12.60
C ILE A 87 6.91 12.92 -11.67
N GLY A 88 7.71 11.86 -11.43
CA GLY A 88 8.78 11.87 -10.43
C GLY A 88 8.23 11.81 -9.00
N VAL A 89 9.09 12.04 -8.01
CA VAL A 89 8.70 12.11 -6.59
C VAL A 89 8.06 13.47 -6.31
N VAL A 90 6.84 13.47 -5.77
CA VAL A 90 6.03 14.67 -5.56
C VAL A 90 5.54 14.87 -4.14
N LEU A 91 5.40 13.78 -3.35
CA LEU A 91 5.11 13.84 -1.91
C LEU A 91 6.20 13.09 -1.15
N VAL A 92 6.65 13.65 -0.05
CA VAL A 92 7.70 13.06 0.78
C VAL A 92 7.47 13.31 2.26
N SER A 93 7.96 12.39 3.07
CA SER A 93 8.22 12.62 4.49
C SER A 93 9.68 13.03 4.64
N TYR A 94 9.94 14.22 5.21
CA TYR A 94 11.30 14.75 5.41
C TYR A 94 11.56 15.10 6.87
N PRO A 95 11.93 14.10 7.70
CA PRO A 95 12.20 14.32 9.10
C PRO A 95 13.39 15.26 9.28
N GLY A 96 13.33 16.06 10.34
CA GLY A 96 14.39 17.04 10.67
C GLY A 96 14.17 18.45 10.12
N ALA A 97 13.10 18.71 9.36
CA ALA A 97 12.62 20.07 9.16
C ALA A 97 11.85 20.54 10.41
N THR A 98 11.99 21.81 10.77
CA THR A 98 11.43 22.36 12.03
C THR A 98 9.90 22.32 12.09
N ASP A 99 9.24 22.30 10.94
CA ASP A 99 7.79 22.34 10.76
C ASP A 99 7.21 21.01 10.25
N PHE A 100 7.99 19.93 10.31
CA PHE A 100 7.57 18.64 9.78
C PHE A 100 7.71 17.52 10.81
N THR A 101 6.60 16.83 11.07
CA THR A 101 6.56 15.59 11.85
C THR A 101 6.23 14.42 10.94
N VAL A 102 6.96 13.32 11.02
CA VAL A 102 6.63 12.11 10.25
C VAL A 102 5.33 11.54 10.78
N LYS A 103 4.29 11.52 9.93
CA LYS A 103 2.97 10.99 10.26
C LYS A 103 2.84 9.61 9.62
N ARG A 104 2.80 8.57 10.44
CA ARG A 104 2.67 7.18 9.97
C ARG A 104 1.45 7.00 9.09
N GLY A 105 1.60 6.23 8.00
CA GLY A 105 0.53 5.97 7.05
C GLY A 105 0.23 7.13 6.11
N SER A 106 0.91 8.29 6.24
CA SER A 106 0.81 9.37 5.28
C SER A 106 1.86 9.24 4.16
N LEU A 107 1.56 9.84 3.02
CA LEU A 107 2.52 10.04 1.93
C LEU A 107 3.49 11.21 2.21
N GLY A 108 3.26 11.94 3.31
CA GLY A 108 3.98 13.17 3.64
C GLY A 108 3.29 14.41 3.07
N LYS A 109 4.09 15.43 2.78
CA LYS A 109 3.67 16.72 2.17
C LYS A 109 4.31 16.90 0.81
N ALA A 110 3.81 17.87 0.05
CA ALA A 110 4.36 18.18 -1.26
C ALA A 110 5.84 18.57 -1.18
N VAL A 111 6.64 18.08 -2.11
CA VAL A 111 8.04 18.50 -2.27
C VAL A 111 8.08 20.01 -2.54
N PRO A 112 8.97 20.78 -1.88
CA PRO A 112 9.08 22.21 -2.12
C PRO A 112 9.16 22.56 -3.62
N GLY A 113 8.32 23.50 -4.06
CA GLY A 113 8.19 23.88 -5.46
C GLY A 113 7.30 22.95 -6.30
N THR A 114 6.61 21.99 -5.68
CA THR A 114 5.62 21.13 -6.34
C THR A 114 4.22 21.43 -5.78
N GLU A 115 3.26 21.66 -6.67
CA GLU A 115 1.86 21.79 -6.29
C GLU A 115 1.17 20.46 -6.47
N VAL A 116 0.51 19.98 -5.41
CA VAL A 116 -0.29 18.75 -5.37
C VAL A 116 -1.65 19.06 -4.77
N GLU A 117 -2.71 18.59 -5.40
CA GLU A 117 -4.08 18.74 -4.93
C GLU A 117 -4.81 17.39 -4.92
N VAL A 118 -5.87 17.34 -4.13
CA VAL A 118 -6.90 16.31 -4.21
C VAL A 118 -8.10 16.94 -4.89
N GLN A 119 -8.52 16.42 -6.05
CA GLN A 119 -9.63 16.99 -6.83
C GLN A 119 -10.78 15.99 -7.00
N ASP A 120 -12.00 16.53 -7.05
CA ASP A 120 -13.21 15.77 -7.39
C ASP A 120 -13.31 15.46 -8.90
N ALA A 121 -14.37 14.78 -9.32
CA ALA A 121 -14.60 14.43 -10.72
C ALA A 121 -14.83 15.65 -11.62
N GLN A 122 -15.15 16.80 -11.07
CA GLN A 122 -15.36 18.07 -11.76
C GLN A 122 -14.09 18.93 -11.82
N GLY A 123 -12.99 18.47 -11.17
CA GLY A 123 -11.74 19.20 -11.13
C GLY A 123 -11.65 20.26 -10.03
N HIS A 124 -12.57 20.28 -9.07
CA HIS A 124 -12.51 21.19 -7.94
C HIS A 124 -11.71 20.59 -6.78
N PRO A 125 -10.95 21.41 -6.03
CA PRO A 125 -10.24 20.94 -4.85
C PRO A 125 -11.19 20.36 -3.80
N CYS A 126 -10.87 19.16 -3.30
CA CYS A 126 -11.61 18.54 -2.20
C CYS A 126 -11.24 19.17 -0.85
N PRO A 127 -12.20 19.36 0.05
CA PRO A 127 -11.90 19.79 1.41
C PRO A 127 -11.11 18.70 2.18
N PRO A 128 -10.41 19.07 3.27
CA PRO A 128 -9.67 18.12 4.09
C PRO A 128 -10.53 16.93 4.54
N GLY A 129 -9.97 15.73 4.48
CA GLY A 129 -10.62 14.47 4.81
C GLY A 129 -11.43 13.83 3.67
N VAL A 130 -11.76 14.57 2.63
CA VAL A 130 -12.51 14.05 1.46
C VAL A 130 -11.55 13.40 0.47
N THR A 131 -11.89 12.19 0.04
CA THR A 131 -11.12 11.44 -0.96
C THR A 131 -11.45 11.92 -2.37
N GLY A 132 -10.42 12.16 -3.16
CA GLY A 132 -10.51 12.50 -4.57
C GLY A 132 -9.27 12.03 -5.31
N GLN A 133 -9.09 12.45 -6.55
CA GLN A 133 -7.94 12.12 -7.37
C GLN A 133 -6.74 12.98 -6.98
N LEU A 134 -5.59 12.35 -6.78
CA LEU A 134 -4.32 13.07 -6.58
C LEU A 134 -3.87 13.66 -7.92
N MET A 135 -3.74 14.98 -7.94
CA MET A 135 -3.34 15.77 -9.10
C MET A 135 -2.04 16.50 -8.81
N VAL A 136 -1.17 16.57 -9.80
CA VAL A 136 0.12 17.28 -9.70
C VAL A 136 0.17 18.36 -10.77
N ARG A 137 0.50 19.59 -10.38
CA ARG A 137 0.69 20.67 -11.33
C ARG A 137 2.05 20.57 -12.00
N ARG A 138 2.05 20.58 -13.33
CA ARG A 138 3.24 20.68 -14.14
C ARG A 138 3.03 21.75 -15.20
N ARG A 139 3.89 22.78 -15.15
CA ARG A 139 3.67 24.03 -15.92
C ARG A 139 2.29 24.58 -15.54
N ASP A 140 1.38 24.75 -16.50
CA ASP A 140 0.05 25.31 -16.27
C ASP A 140 -1.08 24.26 -16.31
N GLN A 141 -0.73 22.97 -16.19
CA GLN A 141 -1.70 21.87 -16.28
C GLN A 141 -1.67 20.98 -15.06
N TRP A 142 -2.86 20.54 -14.64
CA TRP A 142 -3.03 19.48 -13.66
C TRP A 142 -2.93 18.11 -14.34
N ILE A 143 -1.99 17.28 -13.88
CA ILE A 143 -1.75 15.94 -14.40
C ILE A 143 -2.25 14.94 -13.36
N PRO A 144 -3.17 14.01 -13.72
CA PRO A 144 -3.64 12.98 -12.83
C PRO A 144 -2.54 11.94 -12.55
N THR A 145 -2.35 11.61 -11.27
CA THR A 145 -1.44 10.52 -10.88
C THR A 145 -2.05 9.15 -11.11
N LYS A 146 -3.35 9.08 -11.35
CA LYS A 146 -4.19 7.88 -11.36
C LYS A 146 -4.31 7.19 -9.99
N ASP A 147 -3.93 7.88 -8.93
CA ASP A 147 -4.14 7.44 -7.57
C ASP A 147 -5.20 8.33 -6.91
N LEU A 148 -5.98 7.73 -6.02
CA LEU A 148 -6.86 8.45 -5.11
C LEU A 148 -6.13 8.76 -3.81
N GLY A 149 -6.58 9.81 -3.15
CA GLY A 149 -6.07 10.17 -1.84
C GLY A 149 -6.92 11.25 -1.19
N ARG A 150 -6.54 11.61 0.01
CA ARG A 150 -7.10 12.76 0.73
C ARG A 150 -5.97 13.55 1.37
N ILE A 151 -6.22 14.80 1.61
CA ILE A 151 -5.38 15.66 2.46
C ILE A 151 -6.03 15.79 3.83
N ASP A 152 -5.25 15.73 4.91
CA ASP A 152 -5.79 15.98 6.25
C ASP A 152 -5.68 17.46 6.65
N ALA A 153 -6.22 17.81 7.83
CA ALA A 153 -6.24 19.19 8.32
C ALA A 153 -4.82 19.75 8.57
N ASP A 154 -3.81 18.90 8.75
CA ASP A 154 -2.40 19.28 8.95
C ASP A 154 -1.63 19.35 7.63
N GLY A 155 -2.29 19.12 6.50
CA GLY A 155 -1.70 19.18 5.15
C GLY A 155 -0.93 17.93 4.73
N TYR A 156 -1.15 16.78 5.39
CA TYR A 156 -0.57 15.51 4.98
C TYR A 156 -1.48 14.78 4.01
N PHE A 157 -0.88 14.23 2.98
CA PHE A 157 -1.57 13.41 2.00
C PHE A 157 -1.62 11.95 2.44
N HIS A 158 -2.74 11.29 2.17
CA HIS A 158 -2.95 9.87 2.46
C HIS A 158 -3.38 9.16 1.18
N HIS A 159 -2.79 8.00 0.91
CA HIS A 159 -3.13 7.20 -0.27
C HIS A 159 -4.47 6.49 -0.07
N GLY A 160 -5.35 6.60 -1.05
CA GLY A 160 -6.68 5.98 -1.07
C GLY A 160 -6.82 4.80 -2.05
N GLY A 161 -5.72 4.43 -2.73
CA GLY A 161 -5.73 3.39 -3.77
C GLY A 161 -5.59 3.94 -5.17
N ARG A 162 -5.74 3.07 -6.17
CA ARG A 162 -5.72 3.43 -7.59
C ARG A 162 -7.11 3.86 -8.04
N ALA A 163 -7.20 4.87 -8.89
CA ALA A 163 -8.47 5.31 -9.47
C ALA A 163 -9.12 4.22 -10.35
N ASP A 164 -8.31 3.36 -10.96
CA ASP A 164 -8.76 2.22 -11.78
C ASP A 164 -9.09 0.96 -10.94
N ASP A 165 -8.79 0.95 -9.64
CA ASP A 165 -9.10 -0.12 -8.69
C ASP A 165 -10.26 0.26 -7.72
N VAL A 166 -10.91 1.38 -7.97
CA VAL A 166 -12.08 1.82 -7.19
C VAL A 166 -13.26 0.89 -7.43
N ILE A 167 -13.96 0.56 -6.38
CA ILE A 167 -15.19 -0.22 -6.41
C ILE A 167 -16.37 0.73 -6.15
N ILE A 168 -17.31 0.81 -7.08
CA ILE A 168 -18.51 1.63 -6.92
C ILE A 168 -19.70 0.70 -6.72
N SER A 169 -20.26 0.68 -5.52
CA SER A 169 -21.39 -0.17 -5.14
C SER A 169 -22.54 0.69 -4.59
N ALA A 170 -23.70 0.65 -5.20
CA ALA A 170 -24.88 1.39 -4.79
C ALA A 170 -24.61 2.89 -4.52
N GLY A 171 -23.75 3.52 -5.33
CA GLY A 171 -23.34 4.92 -5.19
C GLY A 171 -22.21 5.19 -4.18
N TRP A 172 -21.73 4.18 -3.47
CA TRP A 172 -20.60 4.29 -2.57
C TRP A 172 -19.29 3.99 -3.28
N THR A 173 -18.32 4.86 -3.10
CA THR A 173 -16.95 4.71 -3.64
C THR A 173 -16.05 4.09 -2.59
N MET A 174 -15.47 2.93 -2.86
CA MET A 174 -14.67 2.15 -1.91
C MET A 174 -13.28 1.89 -2.43
N SER A 175 -12.30 1.87 -1.54
CA SER A 175 -10.91 1.55 -1.82
C SER A 175 -10.64 0.06 -1.64
N ALA A 176 -10.28 -0.64 -2.72
CA ALA A 176 -9.85 -2.04 -2.66
C ALA A 176 -8.67 -2.23 -1.69
N VAL A 177 -7.71 -1.29 -1.68
CA VAL A 177 -6.52 -1.33 -0.81
C VAL A 177 -6.89 -1.18 0.67
N GLU A 178 -7.85 -0.33 1.01
CA GLU A 178 -8.29 -0.14 2.39
C GLU A 178 -9.00 -1.39 2.94
N ILE A 179 -9.81 -2.01 2.10
CA ILE A 179 -10.45 -3.29 2.42
C ILE A 179 -9.41 -4.40 2.60
N GLU A 180 -8.43 -4.52 1.69
CA GLU A 180 -7.33 -5.48 1.79
C GLU A 180 -6.54 -5.29 3.09
N ASN A 181 -6.13 -4.06 3.40
CA ASN A 181 -5.39 -3.75 4.63
C ASN A 181 -6.18 -4.10 5.90
N THR A 182 -7.50 -3.95 5.87
CA THR A 182 -8.37 -4.31 6.99
C THR A 182 -8.48 -5.81 7.14
N MET A 183 -8.64 -6.55 6.04
CA MET A 183 -8.68 -8.01 6.05
C MET A 183 -7.35 -8.61 6.51
N LEU A 184 -6.23 -8.04 6.11
CA LEU A 184 -4.89 -8.45 6.55
C LEU A 184 -4.64 -8.23 8.06
N ARG A 185 -5.51 -7.51 8.77
CA ARG A 185 -5.49 -7.40 10.24
C ARG A 185 -6.23 -8.53 10.96
N HIS A 186 -6.87 -9.43 10.24
CA HIS A 186 -7.49 -10.62 10.84
C HIS A 186 -6.41 -11.62 11.24
N GLU A 187 -6.42 -12.10 12.49
CA GLU A 187 -5.39 -12.99 13.04
C GLU A 187 -5.11 -14.24 12.20
N ASN A 188 -6.15 -14.81 11.58
CA ASN A 188 -6.04 -15.99 10.71
C ASN A 188 -5.68 -15.67 9.26
N VAL A 189 -5.64 -14.40 8.85
CA VAL A 189 -5.15 -13.92 7.56
C VAL A 189 -3.73 -13.40 7.68
N LEU A 190 -3.35 -12.89 8.87
CA LEU A 190 -2.04 -12.35 9.22
C LEU A 190 -1.09 -13.35 9.88
N MET A 191 -1.28 -14.63 9.74
CA MET A 191 -0.47 -15.62 10.47
C MET A 191 1.04 -15.41 10.26
N LEU A 192 1.73 -15.29 11.38
CA LEU A 192 3.16 -15.15 11.67
C LEU A 192 4.06 -16.28 11.09
N HIS A 193 3.86 -16.71 9.86
CA HIS A 193 4.70 -17.73 9.23
C HIS A 193 5.24 -17.23 7.88
N PRO A 194 6.44 -17.67 7.43
CA PRO A 194 7.13 -17.16 6.24
C PRO A 194 6.39 -17.31 4.90
N LYS A 195 5.21 -17.91 4.89
CA LYS A 195 4.26 -17.88 3.77
C LYS A 195 3.18 -16.85 4.11
N VAL A 196 3.41 -15.62 3.70
CA VAL A 196 2.52 -14.48 3.90
C VAL A 196 1.12 -14.82 3.40
N ALA A 197 0.12 -14.77 4.28
CA ALA A 197 -1.26 -14.70 3.87
C ALA A 197 -1.48 -13.40 3.10
N GLU A 198 -2.13 -13.47 1.96
CA GLU A 198 -2.34 -12.34 1.06
C GLU A 198 -3.83 -12.22 0.74
N CYS A 199 -4.27 -11.03 0.42
CA CYS A 199 -5.59 -10.84 -0.17
C CYS A 199 -5.52 -9.87 -1.34
N GLY A 200 -6.44 -10.07 -2.29
CA GLY A 200 -6.68 -9.17 -3.40
C GLY A 200 -8.16 -8.88 -3.50
N VAL A 201 -8.53 -7.62 -3.57
CA VAL A 201 -9.92 -7.17 -3.62
C VAL A 201 -10.22 -6.51 -4.94
N ILE A 202 -11.37 -6.87 -5.54
CA ILE A 202 -11.89 -6.26 -6.77
C ILE A 202 -13.40 -6.01 -6.64
N GLY A 203 -13.92 -5.10 -7.48
CA GLY A 203 -15.35 -5.02 -7.76
C GLY A 203 -15.75 -6.07 -8.79
N VAL A 204 -16.85 -6.75 -8.55
CA VAL A 204 -17.48 -7.66 -9.52
C VAL A 204 -18.89 -7.17 -9.83
N PRO A 205 -19.41 -7.41 -11.06
CA PRO A 205 -20.76 -6.99 -11.43
C PRO A 205 -21.83 -7.53 -10.47
N ASP A 206 -22.85 -6.72 -10.21
CA ASP A 206 -24.04 -7.06 -9.42
C ASP A 206 -25.24 -6.31 -9.99
N ASP A 207 -26.33 -7.00 -10.22
CA ASP A 207 -27.51 -6.47 -10.92
C ASP A 207 -28.22 -5.35 -10.14
N GLU A 208 -28.18 -5.39 -8.81
CA GLU A 208 -28.85 -4.38 -7.96
C GLU A 208 -27.93 -3.20 -7.61
N ARG A 209 -26.63 -3.45 -7.49
CA ARG A 209 -25.69 -2.49 -6.91
C ARG A 209 -24.65 -1.96 -7.90
N GLY A 210 -24.72 -2.42 -9.17
CA GLY A 210 -23.72 -2.16 -10.18
C GLY A 210 -22.45 -2.98 -9.95
N GLN A 211 -21.86 -2.88 -8.77
CA GLN A 211 -20.75 -3.72 -8.33
C GLN A 211 -20.90 -4.11 -6.86
N VAL A 212 -20.31 -5.25 -6.49
CA VAL A 212 -20.08 -5.65 -5.10
C VAL A 212 -18.62 -6.04 -4.90
N VAL A 213 -18.19 -5.95 -3.64
CA VAL A 213 -16.82 -6.30 -3.25
C VAL A 213 -16.64 -7.81 -3.27
N LYS A 214 -15.63 -8.29 -4.01
CA LYS A 214 -15.13 -9.68 -3.97
C LYS A 214 -13.69 -9.70 -3.52
N ALA A 215 -13.39 -10.54 -2.53
CA ALA A 215 -12.05 -10.76 -2.01
C ALA A 215 -11.53 -12.14 -2.40
N PHE A 216 -10.27 -12.21 -2.80
CA PHE A 216 -9.50 -13.43 -2.99
C PHE A 216 -8.49 -13.53 -1.85
N VAL A 217 -8.57 -14.60 -1.09
CA VAL A 217 -7.81 -14.75 0.16
C VAL A 217 -6.89 -15.95 0.07
N VAL A 218 -5.60 -15.74 0.31
CA VAL A 218 -4.64 -16.79 0.56
C VAL A 218 -4.55 -16.98 2.06
N SER A 219 -4.92 -18.17 2.57
CA SER A 219 -4.98 -18.46 3.99
C SER A 219 -4.37 -19.82 4.31
N GLN A 220 -3.78 -19.95 5.49
CA GLN A 220 -3.36 -21.24 6.04
C GLN A 220 -4.51 -22.00 6.73
N ARG A 221 -5.56 -21.25 7.14
CA ARG A 221 -6.78 -21.85 7.69
C ARG A 221 -7.62 -22.39 6.54
N GLU A 222 -8.19 -23.57 6.72
CA GLU A 222 -9.10 -24.19 5.78
C GLU A 222 -10.33 -23.31 5.52
N ALA A 223 -10.74 -23.26 4.25
CA ALA A 223 -11.91 -22.50 3.82
C ALA A 223 -13.19 -23.05 4.51
N SER A 224 -13.96 -22.16 5.12
CA SER A 224 -15.24 -22.50 5.73
C SER A 224 -16.17 -21.30 5.72
N GLU A 225 -17.48 -21.55 5.82
CA GLU A 225 -18.49 -20.51 5.94
C GLU A 225 -18.27 -19.66 7.21
N ALA A 226 -17.91 -20.29 8.33
CA ALA A 226 -17.61 -19.58 9.57
C ALA A 226 -16.43 -18.62 9.39
N PHE A 227 -15.37 -19.03 8.70
CA PHE A 227 -14.22 -18.18 8.44
C PHE A 227 -14.57 -17.03 7.48
N THR A 228 -15.39 -17.28 6.48
CA THR A 228 -15.94 -16.24 5.59
C THR A 228 -16.68 -15.18 6.40
N GLN A 229 -17.57 -15.59 7.31
CA GLN A 229 -18.35 -14.69 8.16
C GLN A 229 -17.47 -13.90 9.14
N GLU A 230 -16.43 -14.51 9.70
CA GLU A 230 -15.45 -13.82 10.56
C GLU A 230 -14.76 -12.67 9.81
N ILE A 231 -14.26 -12.92 8.60
CA ILE A 231 -13.62 -11.88 7.77
C ILE A 231 -14.63 -10.77 7.41
N GLN A 232 -15.84 -11.14 7.00
CA GLN A 232 -16.89 -10.17 6.67
C GLN A 232 -17.25 -9.30 7.87
N ALA A 233 -17.40 -9.89 9.06
CA ALA A 233 -17.70 -9.19 10.29
C ALA A 233 -16.58 -8.22 10.70
N LEU A 234 -15.31 -8.64 10.56
CA LEU A 234 -14.16 -7.79 10.81
C LEU A 234 -14.19 -6.53 9.95
N VAL A 235 -14.33 -6.68 8.62
CA VAL A 235 -14.35 -5.54 7.70
C VAL A 235 -15.55 -4.63 7.99
N ARG A 236 -16.74 -5.20 8.19
CA ARG A 236 -17.96 -4.45 8.53
C ARG A 236 -17.81 -3.64 9.81
N THR A 237 -17.11 -4.16 10.81
CA THR A 237 -16.89 -3.50 12.10
C THR A 237 -15.82 -2.41 12.01
N LYS A 238 -14.77 -2.62 11.21
CA LYS A 238 -13.61 -1.72 11.14
C LYS A 238 -13.74 -0.62 10.10
N LEU A 239 -14.47 -0.85 9.02
CA LEU A 239 -14.73 0.13 7.97
C LEU A 239 -16.21 0.54 8.01
N SER A 240 -17.03 -0.09 7.15
CA SER A 240 -18.46 0.22 7.12
C SER A 240 -19.31 -0.94 6.63
N GLN A 241 -20.64 -0.80 6.76
CA GLN A 241 -21.61 -1.78 6.25
C GLN A 241 -21.61 -1.92 4.73
N HIS A 242 -20.98 -1.00 4.01
CA HIS A 242 -20.91 -1.00 2.54
C HIS A 242 -19.63 -1.62 2.01
N GLU A 243 -18.54 -1.61 2.80
CA GLU A 243 -17.19 -1.94 2.37
C GLU A 243 -16.80 -3.42 2.57
N TYR A 244 -17.62 -4.23 3.25
CA TYR A 244 -17.27 -5.63 3.46
C TYR A 244 -17.42 -6.45 2.18
N PRO A 245 -16.52 -7.45 1.96
CA PRO A 245 -16.61 -8.33 0.80
C PRO A 245 -17.85 -9.21 0.87
N ARG A 246 -18.73 -9.10 -0.13
CA ARG A 246 -19.91 -9.96 -0.22
C ARG A 246 -19.54 -11.37 -0.68
N HIS A 247 -18.49 -11.47 -1.48
CA HIS A 247 -17.94 -12.73 -1.94
C HIS A 247 -16.50 -12.88 -1.46
N ILE A 248 -16.17 -14.06 -0.94
CA ILE A 248 -14.79 -14.42 -0.57
C ILE A 248 -14.46 -15.72 -1.30
N ALA A 249 -13.38 -15.71 -2.06
CA ALA A 249 -12.80 -16.88 -2.70
C ALA A 249 -11.47 -17.21 -2.05
N PHE A 250 -11.32 -18.38 -1.48
CA PHE A 250 -10.04 -18.87 -0.98
C PHE A 250 -9.23 -19.44 -2.14
N VAL A 251 -7.99 -18.98 -2.30
CA VAL A 251 -7.12 -19.35 -3.41
C VAL A 251 -5.74 -19.75 -2.89
N ALA A 252 -5.05 -20.60 -3.64
CA ALA A 252 -3.70 -21.04 -3.28
C ALA A 252 -2.66 -19.92 -3.42
N GLU A 253 -2.84 -19.06 -4.44
CA GLU A 253 -1.95 -17.93 -4.73
C GLU A 253 -2.69 -16.81 -5.47
N LEU A 254 -2.17 -15.59 -5.36
CA LEU A 254 -2.65 -14.43 -6.11
C LEU A 254 -1.74 -14.15 -7.31
N PRO A 255 -2.30 -13.70 -8.46
CA PRO A 255 -1.49 -13.22 -9.56
C PRO A 255 -0.72 -11.97 -9.14
N LYS A 256 0.57 -11.91 -9.51
CA LYS A 256 1.47 -10.81 -9.15
C LYS A 256 2.07 -10.14 -10.37
N THR A 257 2.32 -8.85 -10.23
CA THR A 257 3.15 -8.11 -11.18
C THR A 257 4.62 -8.51 -11.01
N PRO A 258 5.50 -8.19 -11.98
CA PRO A 258 6.95 -8.39 -11.82
C PRO A 258 7.56 -7.74 -10.57
N ALA A 259 6.92 -6.66 -10.07
CA ALA A 259 7.29 -5.98 -8.84
C ALA A 259 6.73 -6.66 -7.55
N GLY A 260 6.05 -7.80 -7.67
CA GLY A 260 5.52 -8.57 -6.54
C GLY A 260 4.17 -8.08 -5.99
N LYS A 261 3.53 -7.10 -6.62
CA LYS A 261 2.21 -6.57 -6.21
C LYS A 261 1.08 -7.44 -6.75
N VAL A 262 -0.05 -7.51 -6.04
CA VAL A 262 -1.28 -8.15 -6.52
C VAL A 262 -1.71 -7.55 -7.86
N HIS A 263 -1.90 -8.40 -8.85
CA HIS A 263 -2.27 -8.00 -10.21
C HIS A 263 -3.80 -8.02 -10.38
N ARG A 264 -4.50 -6.99 -9.85
CA ARG A 264 -5.98 -6.90 -9.83
C ARG A 264 -6.62 -6.97 -11.21
N LYS A 265 -5.93 -6.46 -12.25
CA LYS A 265 -6.42 -6.59 -13.63
C LYS A 265 -6.60 -8.05 -14.03
N VAL A 266 -5.63 -8.91 -13.72
CA VAL A 266 -5.72 -10.36 -14.00
C VAL A 266 -6.82 -11.01 -13.17
N LEU A 267 -7.03 -10.57 -11.91
CA LEU A 267 -8.16 -11.06 -11.11
C LEU A 267 -9.50 -10.70 -11.76
N ARG A 268 -9.68 -9.48 -12.23
CA ARG A 268 -10.90 -9.05 -12.94
C ARG A 268 -11.13 -9.82 -14.24
N GLU A 269 -10.08 -10.05 -15.02
CA GLU A 269 -10.15 -10.82 -16.27
C GLU A 269 -10.54 -12.29 -16.01
N ARG A 270 -9.97 -12.93 -15.00
CA ARG A 270 -10.31 -14.30 -14.59
C ARG A 270 -11.76 -14.39 -14.11
N GLU A 271 -12.21 -13.42 -13.34
CA GLU A 271 -13.57 -13.38 -12.83
C GLU A 271 -14.59 -13.17 -13.96
N ALA A 272 -14.33 -12.25 -14.89
CA ALA A 272 -15.18 -12.02 -16.05
C ALA A 272 -15.28 -13.28 -16.93
N ALA A 273 -14.18 -14.00 -17.13
CA ALA A 273 -14.18 -15.26 -17.87
C ALA A 273 -15.00 -16.35 -17.17
N SER A 274 -14.94 -16.43 -15.83
CA SER A 274 -15.73 -17.38 -15.03
C SER A 274 -17.24 -17.10 -15.13
N LEU A 275 -17.63 -15.81 -15.08
CA LEU A 275 -19.04 -15.41 -15.23
C LEU A 275 -19.60 -15.63 -16.63
N ALA A 276 -18.77 -15.55 -17.66
CA ALA A 276 -19.19 -15.81 -19.05
C ALA A 276 -19.38 -17.30 -19.37
N THR A 277 -18.95 -18.18 -18.49
CA THR A 277 -19.03 -19.66 -18.68
C THR A 277 -20.21 -20.29 -17.92
N HIS A 278 -20.93 -19.48 -17.14
CA HIS A 278 -22.16 -19.86 -16.43
C HIS A 278 -23.37 -19.09 -16.95
#